data_d512d5558271d2acb846b0e7f53ba7c1
#
_entry.id   d512d5558271d2acb846b0e7f53ba7c1
#
_cell.length_a   1.000
_cell.length_b   1.000
_cell.length_c   1.000
_cell.angle_alpha   90.00
_cell.angle_beta   90.00
_cell.angle_gamma   90.00
#
_symmetry.space_group_name_H-M   'P 1'
#
loop_
_entity.id
_entity.type
_entity.pdbx_description
1 polymer ?
#
loop_
_entity_poly.entity_id
_entity_poly.type
_entity_poly.pdbx_seq_one_letter_code
_entity_poly.pdbx_strand_id
1 'polypeptide(L)'
;AHPARHWVQVATGKDVSALKFDWRRISRRAEGKLDGKGPFVTPWVEANRLLSGPYDSAAKAREMVKELKELGVDCFTFTSAEGEVIEKL
;
A
#
# COMPACT_ATOMS: atom_id res chain seq x y z
N ALA A 1 4.10 -11.54 16.56
CA ALA A 1 5.13 -10.91 15.73
C ALA A 1 4.63 -10.77 14.29
N HIS A 2 5.06 -9.70 13.63
CA HIS A 2 4.71 -9.44 12.24
C HIS A 2 5.89 -9.85 11.36
N PRO A 3 5.71 -10.83 10.45
CA PRO A 3 6.81 -11.23 9.57
C PRO A 3 7.09 -10.14 8.52
N ALA A 4 8.31 -10.14 7.99
CA ALA A 4 8.65 -9.26 6.87
C ALA A 4 7.79 -9.63 5.66
N ARG A 5 7.27 -8.61 4.97
CA ARG A 5 6.38 -8.79 3.82
C ARG A 5 6.63 -7.74 2.75
N HIS A 6 6.10 -8.01 1.57
CA HIS A 6 6.22 -7.11 0.42
C HIS A 6 4.89 -6.37 0.21
N TRP A 7 4.98 -5.06 0.04
CA TRP A 7 3.83 -4.18 -0.11
C TRP A 7 4.03 -3.22 -1.26
N VAL A 8 2.95 -2.59 -1.68
CA VAL A 8 2.99 -1.44 -2.60
C VAL A 8 2.49 -0.23 -1.83
N GLN A 9 3.33 0.80 -1.71
CA GLN A 9 2.97 2.06 -1.05
C GLN A 9 2.30 2.97 -2.07
N VAL A 10 1.06 3.36 -1.80
CA VAL A 10 0.25 4.15 -2.74
C VAL A 10 0.01 5.58 -2.28
N ALA A 11 0.26 5.89 -1.01
CA ALA A 11 0.12 7.24 -0.49
C ALA A 11 0.78 7.36 0.88
N THR A 12 0.93 8.59 1.35
CA THR A 12 1.34 8.90 2.73
C THR A 12 0.48 10.04 3.23
N GLY A 13 0.28 10.12 4.55
CA GLY A 13 -0.47 11.22 5.15
C GLY A 13 -0.49 11.13 6.66
N LYS A 14 -0.70 12.26 7.31
CA LYS A 14 -0.77 12.34 8.77
C LYS A 14 -2.13 11.88 9.29
N ASP A 15 -3.18 12.11 8.52
CA ASP A 15 -4.55 11.81 8.91
C ASP A 15 -5.01 10.48 8.31
N VAL A 16 -5.20 9.48 9.18
CA VAL A 16 -5.65 8.15 8.77
C VAL A 16 -7.01 8.21 8.09
N SER A 17 -7.91 9.10 8.54
CA SER A 17 -9.23 9.25 7.91
C SER A 17 -9.11 9.71 6.47
N ALA A 18 -8.18 10.65 6.20
CA ALA A 18 -7.93 11.11 4.84
C ALA A 18 -7.37 9.99 3.97
N LEU A 19 -6.56 9.10 4.54
CA LEU A 19 -6.00 7.96 3.81
C LEU A 19 -7.09 6.99 3.35
N LYS A 20 -8.19 6.86 4.09
CA LYS A 20 -9.34 6.04 3.66
C LYS A 20 -9.96 6.58 2.37
N PHE A 21 -10.08 7.90 2.27
CA PHE A 21 -10.57 8.53 1.05
C PHE A 21 -9.58 8.37 -0.09
N ASP A 22 -8.29 8.52 0.19
CA ASP A 22 -7.25 8.30 -0.80
C ASP A 22 -7.30 6.88 -1.34
N TRP A 23 -7.50 5.90 -0.47
CA TRP A 23 -7.63 4.50 -0.89
C TRP A 23 -8.80 4.31 -1.86
N ARG A 24 -9.96 4.90 -1.56
CA ARG A 24 -11.14 4.81 -2.44
C ARG A 24 -10.87 5.40 -3.81
N ARG A 25 -10.23 6.58 -3.83
CA ARG A 25 -9.90 7.27 -5.07
C ARG A 25 -8.91 6.45 -5.89
N ILE A 26 -7.87 5.96 -5.24
CA ILE A 26 -6.82 5.16 -5.88
C ILE A 26 -7.38 3.83 -6.37
N SER A 27 -8.23 3.17 -5.57
CA SER A 27 -8.84 1.89 -5.95
C SER A 27 -9.71 2.02 -7.19
N ARG A 28 -10.44 3.11 -7.31
CA ARG A 28 -11.24 3.39 -8.49
C ARG A 28 -10.36 3.52 -9.74
N ARG A 29 -9.26 4.26 -9.60
CA ARG A 29 -8.31 4.46 -10.69
C ARG A 29 -7.59 3.17 -11.05
N ALA A 30 -7.43 2.29 -10.10
CA ALA A 30 -6.75 1.01 -10.29
C ALA A 30 -7.63 -0.06 -10.97
N GLU A 31 -8.89 0.25 -11.27
CA GLU A 31 -9.79 -0.62 -12.04
C GLU A 31 -9.88 -2.06 -11.47
N GLY A 32 -10.02 -2.15 -10.16
CA GLY A 32 -10.17 -3.45 -9.48
C GLY A 32 -8.89 -4.17 -9.12
N LYS A 33 -7.73 -3.68 -9.56
CA LYS A 33 -6.43 -4.34 -9.28
C LYS A 33 -6.08 -4.36 -7.80
N LEU A 34 -6.63 -3.45 -7.01
CA LEU A 34 -6.37 -3.37 -5.57
C LEU A 34 -7.47 -4.02 -4.73
N ASP A 35 -8.47 -4.61 -5.36
CA ASP A 35 -9.56 -5.27 -4.64
C ASP A 35 -9.02 -6.41 -3.78
N GLY A 36 -9.41 -6.41 -2.50
CA GLY A 36 -8.93 -7.41 -1.55
C GLY A 36 -7.48 -7.23 -1.10
N LYS A 37 -6.81 -6.16 -1.51
CA LYS A 37 -5.40 -5.90 -1.21
C LYS A 37 -5.18 -4.76 -0.23
N GLY A 38 -6.12 -4.50 0.63
CA GLY A 38 -5.99 -3.47 1.64
C GLY A 38 -7.28 -2.75 1.89
N PRO A 39 -7.26 -1.57 2.50
CA PRO A 39 -6.08 -0.73 2.82
C PRO A 39 -5.35 -1.15 4.10
N PHE A 40 -4.04 -0.96 4.12
CA PHE A 40 -3.21 -1.14 5.30
C PHE A 40 -2.39 0.12 5.56
N VAL A 41 -2.00 0.34 6.81
CA VAL A 41 -1.18 1.48 7.20
C VAL A 41 -0.05 1.05 8.13
N THR A 42 1.06 1.77 8.04
CA THR A 42 2.16 1.65 9.00
C THR A 42 2.69 3.06 9.31
N PRO A 43 3.05 3.33 10.56
CA PRO A 43 3.61 4.63 10.93
C PRO A 43 4.94 4.88 10.24
N TRP A 44 5.19 6.14 9.88
CA TRP A 44 6.45 6.57 9.27
C TRP A 44 6.74 8.00 9.65
N VAL A 45 7.76 8.21 10.50
CA VAL A 45 8.10 9.53 11.06
C VAL A 45 6.85 10.15 11.70
N GLU A 46 6.36 11.26 11.20
CA GLU A 46 5.15 11.92 11.72
C GLU A 46 3.93 11.69 10.82
N ALA A 47 3.97 10.64 9.99
CA ALA A 47 2.90 10.35 9.03
C ALA A 47 2.57 8.87 9.06
N ASN A 48 1.76 8.42 8.11
CA ASN A 48 1.44 7.02 7.91
C ASN A 48 1.63 6.67 6.44
N ARG A 49 2.10 5.45 6.16
CA ARG A 49 2.17 4.93 4.80
C ARG A 49 0.89 4.16 4.51
N LEU A 50 0.29 4.44 3.37
CA LEU A 50 -0.88 3.67 2.91
C LEU A 50 -0.38 2.57 1.99
N LEU A 51 -0.67 1.34 2.36
CA LEU A 51 -0.11 0.15 1.70
C LEU A 51 -1.18 -0.72 1.10
N SER A 52 -0.82 -1.36 -0.01
CA SER A 52 -1.59 -2.43 -0.64
C SER A 52 -0.80 -3.74 -0.53
N GLY A 53 -1.47 -4.82 -0.28
CA GLY A 53 -0.85 -6.14 -0.20
C GLY A 53 -1.43 -6.98 0.92
N PRO A 54 -0.66 -7.87 1.53
CA PRO A 54 0.75 -8.19 1.17
C PRO A 54 0.84 -8.96 -0.14
N TYR A 55 1.99 -8.84 -0.81
CA TYR A 55 2.29 -9.58 -2.03
C TYR A 55 3.26 -10.72 -1.72
N ASP A 56 3.20 -11.80 -2.50
CA ASP A 56 3.96 -13.02 -2.23
C ASP A 56 5.47 -12.84 -2.39
N SER A 57 5.88 -11.88 -3.20
CA SER A 57 7.31 -11.64 -3.46
C SER A 57 7.55 -10.20 -3.89
N ALA A 58 8.82 -9.78 -3.85
CA ALA A 58 9.22 -8.47 -4.35
C ALA A 58 8.88 -8.33 -5.84
N ALA A 59 9.02 -9.41 -6.59
CA ALA A 59 8.70 -9.40 -8.03
C ALA A 59 7.22 -9.11 -8.26
N LYS A 60 6.34 -9.71 -7.47
CA LYS A 60 4.90 -9.49 -7.57
C LYS A 60 4.51 -8.07 -7.20
N ALA A 61 5.16 -7.51 -6.18
CA ALA A 61 4.94 -6.12 -5.79
C ALA A 61 5.38 -5.18 -6.91
N ARG A 62 6.52 -5.44 -7.55
CA ARG A 62 7.01 -4.62 -8.67
C ARG A 62 6.08 -4.70 -9.88
N GLU A 63 5.53 -5.88 -10.17
CA GLU A 63 4.54 -6.03 -11.24
C GLU A 63 3.33 -5.15 -10.99
N MET A 64 2.82 -5.16 -9.77
CA MET A 64 1.66 -4.33 -9.41
C MET A 64 1.99 -2.83 -9.55
N VAL A 65 3.18 -2.41 -9.14
CA VAL A 65 3.63 -1.02 -9.31
C VAL A 65 3.60 -0.63 -10.78
N LYS A 66 4.11 -1.49 -11.65
CA LYS A 66 4.11 -1.23 -13.09
C LYS A 66 2.70 -1.06 -13.64
N GLU A 67 1.80 -1.98 -13.28
CA GLU A 67 0.42 -1.93 -13.74
C GLU A 67 -0.31 -0.69 -13.23
N LEU A 68 -0.09 -0.32 -11.97
CA LEU A 68 -0.72 0.85 -11.38
C LEU A 68 -0.21 2.14 -12.01
N LYS A 69 1.08 2.22 -12.31
CA LYS A 69 1.65 3.40 -12.99
C LYS A 69 1.06 3.58 -14.38
N GLU A 70 0.79 2.49 -15.09
CA GLU A 70 0.12 2.53 -16.39
C GLU A 70 -1.28 3.11 -16.29
N LEU A 71 -1.93 2.97 -15.13
CA LEU A 71 -3.25 3.54 -14.87
C LEU A 71 -3.17 4.94 -14.25
N GLY A 72 -1.98 5.51 -14.15
CA GLY A 72 -1.78 6.85 -13.60
C GLY A 72 -1.72 6.92 -12.08
N VAL A 73 -1.48 5.79 -11.41
CA VAL A 73 -1.32 5.75 -9.95
C VAL A 73 0.15 5.80 -9.60
N ASP A 74 0.56 6.83 -8.85
CA ASP A 74 1.92 6.94 -8.32
C ASP A 74 2.06 5.97 -7.15
N CYS A 75 3.06 5.10 -7.23
CA CYS A 75 3.30 4.11 -6.19
C CYS A 75 4.72 3.58 -6.30
N PHE A 76 5.15 2.88 -5.25
CA PHE A 76 6.44 2.17 -5.27
C PHE A 76 6.39 1.01 -4.27
N THR A 77 7.35 0.09 -4.40
CA THR A 77 7.40 -1.06 -3.51
C THR A 77 7.88 -0.64 -2.12
N PHE A 78 7.34 -1.33 -1.11
CA PHE A 78 7.76 -1.16 0.28
C PHE A 78 7.89 -2.54 0.89
N THR A 79 9.01 -2.81 1.54
CA THR A 79 9.21 -4.07 2.26
C THR A 79 9.21 -3.77 3.75
N SER A 80 8.25 -4.35 4.47
CA SER A 80 8.19 -4.19 5.92
C SER A 80 9.24 -5.06 6.58
N ALA A 81 9.85 -4.54 7.65
CA ALA A 81 10.79 -5.30 8.45
C ALA A 81 10.06 -6.28 9.35
N GLU A 82 10.75 -7.35 9.74
CA GLU A 82 10.20 -8.27 10.74
C GLU A 82 9.90 -7.51 12.02
N GLY A 83 8.70 -7.70 12.55
CA GLY A 83 8.24 -7.00 13.75
C GLY A 83 7.62 -5.64 13.50
N GLU A 84 7.70 -5.12 12.29
CA GLU A 84 7.08 -3.84 11.93
C GLU A 84 5.56 -3.98 11.93
N VAL A 85 4.87 -3.09 12.64
CA VAL A 85 3.41 -3.15 12.78
C VAL A 85 2.74 -2.58 11.53
N ILE A 86 1.94 -3.42 10.88
CA ILE A 86 1.11 -3.03 9.74
C ILE A 86 -0.33 -3.31 10.13
N GLU A 87 -1.16 -2.30 10.15
CA GLU A 87 -2.56 -2.45 10.57
C GLU A 87 -3.51 -2.26 9.40
N LYS A 88 -4.59 -3.03 9.42
CA LYS A 88 -5.67 -2.86 8.44
C LYS A 88 -6.45 -1.59 8.78
N LEU A 89 -6.67 -0.78 7.78
CA LEU A 89 -7.38 0.48 7.93
C LEU A 89 -8.89 0.32 7.95
#